data_c4e0c716a6f87602c4e3d619f954aaee
#
_entry.id   c4e0c716a6f87602c4e3d619f954aaee
#
_cell.length_a   1.000
_cell.length_b   1.000
_cell.length_c   1.000
_cell.angle_alpha   90.00
_cell.angle_beta   90.00
_cell.angle_gamma   90.00
#
_symmetry.space_group_name_H-M   'P 1'
#
loop_
_entity.id
_entity.type
_entity.pdbx_description
1 polymer ?
#
loop_
_entity_poly.entity_id
_entity_poly.type
_entity_poly.pdbx_seq_one_letter_code
_entity_poly.pdbx_strand_id
1 'polypeptide(L)'
;MTTPIEAMPLVDIDTHFTEPPDLWLSRAPAALRDVAPRVVKNAEGKPQWIVGRDMPLSPPGFCVIRADGSKLQGRFSLETFEEMTPAASEAGPRLRVMDELGIRLQIVYPNILGFAGGAIMQVEDSALRNFCVTAYNDGIAELQAEAKGRLLPQALIPFWDVRLAVQELARCRDELKLSGFTMTDSPEAWGQPSLNDAYWDPLWATAQERGLPVNFHIGSGGLGGIVWGGMDLTRMLASLSTILFMNNMRCLVNLIFSGLLDRFPALNFVSVESGIGWIPFLLEACEYQMDENAVALKLRPREYFARQIYASFWFEREDVARTIERLGAGNVMVETDFPHPTCLYPGPRKKLEDALAPLPVQAQRKILYENAARVYHLDLASLQQ
;
A
#
# COMPACT_ATOMS: atom_id res chain seq x y z
N MET A 1 20.61 -0.87 -29.49
CA MET A 1 19.69 -2.03 -29.36
C MET A 1 18.71 -1.70 -28.25
N THR A 2 17.43 -1.86 -28.47
CA THR A 2 16.41 -1.64 -27.43
C THR A 2 16.40 -2.86 -26.49
N THR A 3 16.49 -2.63 -25.18
CA THR A 3 16.40 -3.70 -24.18
C THR A 3 15.01 -4.35 -24.30
N PRO A 4 14.89 -5.66 -24.49
CA PRO A 4 13.60 -6.33 -24.52
C PRO A 4 12.92 -6.26 -23.13
N ILE A 5 11.59 -6.30 -23.11
CA ILE A 5 10.80 -6.11 -21.89
C ILE A 5 11.17 -7.15 -20.82
N GLU A 6 11.47 -8.37 -21.21
CA GLU A 6 11.85 -9.48 -20.33
C GLU A 6 13.17 -9.24 -19.56
N ALA A 7 14.04 -8.39 -20.10
CA ALA A 7 15.31 -8.02 -19.49
C ALA A 7 15.26 -6.72 -18.67
N MET A 8 14.10 -6.05 -18.64
CA MET A 8 13.92 -4.84 -17.83
C MET A 8 13.75 -5.20 -16.36
N PRO A 9 14.30 -4.42 -15.42
CA PRO A 9 13.97 -4.61 -14.01
C PRO A 9 12.47 -4.39 -13.78
N LEU A 10 11.90 -5.11 -12.81
CA LEU A 10 10.54 -4.91 -12.34
C LEU A 10 10.57 -4.42 -10.91
N VAL A 11 10.02 -3.24 -10.66
CA VAL A 11 9.76 -2.71 -9.33
C VAL A 11 8.27 -2.86 -9.05
N ASP A 12 7.97 -3.72 -8.11
CA ASP A 12 6.63 -4.06 -7.66
C ASP A 12 6.24 -3.11 -6.53
N ILE A 13 5.23 -2.24 -6.77
CA ILE A 13 4.92 -1.16 -5.81
C ILE A 13 3.87 -1.54 -4.78
N ASP A 14 3.38 -2.77 -4.82
CA ASP A 14 2.45 -3.26 -3.81
C ASP A 14 2.65 -4.74 -3.52
N THR A 15 3.08 -4.98 -2.30
CA THR A 15 3.19 -6.31 -1.70
C THR A 15 2.99 -6.21 -0.18
N HIS A 16 2.78 -7.36 0.44
CA HIS A 16 2.62 -7.43 1.87
C HIS A 16 3.62 -8.38 2.52
N PHE A 17 3.92 -8.10 3.78
CA PHE A 17 4.77 -8.95 4.60
C PHE A 17 4.02 -9.27 5.89
N THR A 18 3.78 -10.56 6.12
CA THR A 18 3.15 -11.02 7.35
C THR A 18 4.09 -10.79 8.52
N GLU A 19 3.68 -9.98 9.47
CA GLU A 19 4.48 -9.62 10.62
C GLU A 19 4.81 -10.88 11.44
N PRO A 20 6.10 -11.09 11.81
CA PRO A 20 6.49 -12.21 12.67
C PRO A 20 5.76 -12.19 14.02
N PRO A 21 5.37 -13.35 14.58
CA PRO A 21 4.58 -13.44 15.81
C PRO A 21 5.18 -12.72 17.02
N ASP A 22 6.50 -12.53 17.04
CA ASP A 22 7.24 -11.89 18.12
C ASP A 22 7.61 -10.42 17.84
N LEU A 23 7.22 -9.85 16.70
CA LEU A 23 7.61 -8.50 16.28
C LEU A 23 7.41 -7.47 17.41
N TRP A 24 6.23 -7.42 17.99
CA TRP A 24 5.92 -6.49 19.08
C TRP A 24 6.40 -6.99 20.45
N LEU A 25 6.28 -8.28 20.75
CA LEU A 25 6.65 -8.83 22.05
C LEU A 25 8.14 -8.71 22.32
N SER A 26 8.99 -8.89 21.31
CA SER A 26 10.45 -8.76 21.43
C SER A 26 10.88 -7.31 21.77
N ARG A 27 10.06 -6.32 21.38
CA ARG A 27 10.31 -4.88 21.58
C ARG A 27 9.51 -4.28 22.75
N ALA A 28 8.58 -5.03 23.32
CA ALA A 28 7.67 -4.51 24.34
C ALA A 28 8.40 -4.21 25.66
N PRO A 29 8.29 -2.98 26.18
CA PRO A 29 8.71 -2.68 27.54
C PRO A 29 7.88 -3.49 28.52
N ALA A 30 8.39 -3.74 29.73
CA ALA A 30 7.76 -4.58 30.72
C ALA A 30 6.29 -4.19 31.00
N ALA A 31 6.00 -2.88 31.02
CA ALA A 31 4.65 -2.36 31.29
C ALA A 31 3.62 -2.65 30.18
N LEU A 32 4.06 -2.89 28.94
CA LEU A 32 3.19 -3.13 27.79
C LEU A 32 3.23 -4.60 27.29
N ARG A 33 4.10 -5.43 27.84
CA ARG A 33 4.32 -6.80 27.32
C ARG A 33 3.06 -7.66 27.30
N ASP A 34 2.22 -7.57 28.33
CA ASP A 34 1.00 -8.38 28.44
C ASP A 34 -0.15 -7.87 27.56
N VAL A 35 -0.04 -6.65 27.03
CA VAL A 35 -1.07 -6.00 26.21
C VAL A 35 -0.62 -5.66 24.78
N ALA A 36 0.66 -5.83 24.49
CA ALA A 36 1.20 -5.65 23.12
C ALA A 36 0.54 -6.61 22.13
N PRO A 37 0.52 -6.28 20.82
CA PRO A 37 0.07 -7.21 19.79
C PRO A 37 0.80 -8.56 19.92
N ARG A 38 0.02 -9.64 19.94
CA ARG A 38 0.51 -11.01 20.14
C ARG A 38 -0.43 -12.03 19.52
N VAL A 39 0.09 -13.19 19.23
CA VAL A 39 -0.67 -14.32 18.72
C VAL A 39 -1.16 -15.18 19.90
N VAL A 40 -2.45 -15.47 19.92
CA VAL A 40 -3.07 -16.38 20.86
C VAL A 40 -3.88 -17.44 20.10
N LYS A 41 -4.29 -18.52 20.79
CA LYS A 41 -5.27 -19.46 20.22
C LYS A 41 -6.68 -18.94 20.51
N ASN A 42 -7.50 -18.84 19.47
CA ASN A 42 -8.92 -18.52 19.60
C ASN A 42 -9.74 -19.71 20.15
N ALA A 43 -11.05 -19.56 20.22
CA ALA A 43 -11.95 -20.61 20.74
C ALA A 43 -11.89 -21.92 19.93
N GLU A 44 -11.56 -21.87 18.64
CA GLU A 44 -11.39 -23.02 17.77
C GLU A 44 -9.96 -23.59 17.81
N GLY A 45 -9.07 -23.05 18.64
CA GLY A 45 -7.67 -23.47 18.75
C GLY A 45 -6.76 -22.94 17.65
N LYS A 46 -7.25 -22.05 16.78
CA LYS A 46 -6.49 -21.45 15.69
C LYS A 46 -5.74 -20.19 16.14
N PRO A 47 -4.57 -19.89 15.57
CA PRO A 47 -3.84 -18.68 15.90
C PRO A 47 -4.63 -17.43 15.46
N GLN A 48 -4.60 -16.40 16.31
CA GLN A 48 -5.24 -15.11 16.06
C GLN A 48 -4.42 -14.00 16.70
N TRP A 49 -4.25 -12.91 16.01
CA TRP A 49 -3.67 -11.71 16.58
C TRP A 49 -4.66 -10.98 17.47
N ILE A 50 -4.18 -10.57 18.64
CA ILE A 50 -4.91 -9.71 19.57
C ILE A 50 -4.02 -8.57 20.06
N VAL A 51 -4.64 -7.49 20.54
CA VAL A 51 -3.99 -6.38 21.25
C VAL A 51 -4.80 -6.00 22.48
N GLY A 52 -4.18 -5.36 23.47
CA GLY A 52 -4.86 -5.10 24.74
C GLY A 52 -5.09 -6.41 25.50
N ARG A 53 -6.21 -6.53 26.19
CA ARG A 53 -6.56 -7.76 26.89
C ARG A 53 -6.92 -8.87 25.92
N ASP A 54 -7.83 -8.59 24.99
CA ASP A 54 -8.46 -9.59 24.12
C ASP A 54 -9.01 -9.02 22.80
N MET A 55 -8.69 -7.77 22.45
CA MET A 55 -9.19 -7.15 21.22
C MET A 55 -8.59 -7.87 19.99
N PRO A 56 -9.42 -8.51 19.15
CA PRO A 56 -8.94 -9.20 17.96
C PRO A 56 -8.48 -8.18 16.90
N LEU A 57 -7.35 -8.44 16.26
CA LEU A 57 -6.83 -7.67 15.14
C LEU A 57 -7.12 -8.35 13.81
N SER A 58 -6.55 -9.54 13.60
CA SER A 58 -6.66 -10.25 12.33
C SER A 58 -6.39 -11.74 12.50
N PRO A 59 -6.70 -12.58 11.47
CA PRO A 59 -6.09 -13.91 11.32
C PRO A 59 -4.55 -13.81 11.25
N PRO A 60 -3.83 -14.94 11.20
CA PRO A 60 -2.36 -14.97 11.25
C PRO A 60 -1.67 -14.03 10.26
N GLY A 61 -2.23 -13.87 9.07
CA GLY A 61 -1.77 -12.93 8.04
C GLY A 61 -2.63 -13.11 6.80
N PHE A 62 -2.75 -12.11 5.96
CA PHE A 62 -3.59 -12.19 4.75
C PHE A 62 -2.95 -12.99 3.60
N CYS A 63 -2.10 -13.96 3.93
CA CYS A 63 -1.40 -14.82 2.98
C CYS A 63 -2.30 -15.95 2.47
N VAL A 64 -2.34 -16.13 1.15
CA VAL A 64 -3.03 -17.24 0.47
C VAL A 64 -2.09 -18.17 -0.29
N ILE A 65 -0.79 -17.97 -0.19
CA ILE A 65 0.23 -18.82 -0.82
C ILE A 65 0.71 -19.83 0.21
N ARG A 66 0.52 -21.13 -0.10
CA ARG A 66 0.94 -22.22 0.79
C ARG A 66 2.44 -22.47 0.75
N ALA A 67 2.93 -23.22 1.73
CA ALA A 67 4.32 -23.63 1.81
C ALA A 67 4.79 -24.45 0.59
N ASP A 68 3.90 -25.16 -0.08
CA ASP A 68 4.17 -25.88 -1.33
C ASP A 68 4.12 -25.01 -2.60
N GLY A 69 3.89 -23.69 -2.44
CA GLY A 69 3.77 -22.74 -3.54
C GLY A 69 2.39 -22.72 -4.21
N SER A 70 1.40 -23.50 -3.76
CA SER A 70 0.04 -23.43 -4.32
C SER A 70 -0.71 -22.20 -3.78
N LYS A 71 -1.61 -21.63 -4.61
CA LYS A 71 -2.46 -20.49 -4.22
C LYS A 71 -3.84 -20.96 -3.79
N LEU A 72 -4.27 -20.59 -2.59
CA LEU A 72 -5.63 -20.81 -2.09
C LEU A 72 -6.57 -19.78 -2.70
N GLN A 73 -7.73 -20.22 -3.18
CA GLN A 73 -8.78 -19.36 -3.71
C GLN A 73 -10.00 -19.30 -2.78
N GLY A 74 -10.75 -18.20 -2.84
CA GLY A 74 -12.01 -18.04 -2.10
C GLY A 74 -11.85 -17.87 -0.57
N ARG A 75 -10.67 -17.46 -0.13
CA ARG A 75 -10.35 -17.18 1.26
C ARG A 75 -9.50 -15.91 1.37
N PHE A 76 -9.57 -15.21 2.49
CA PHE A 76 -8.72 -14.06 2.78
C PHE A 76 -7.33 -14.46 3.27
N SER A 77 -7.22 -15.61 3.93
CA SER A 77 -5.97 -16.07 4.54
C SER A 77 -5.97 -17.58 4.71
N LEU A 78 -4.79 -18.15 4.77
CA LEU A 78 -4.52 -19.44 5.39
C LEU A 78 -4.77 -19.35 6.90
N GLU A 79 -4.99 -20.49 7.53
CA GLU A 79 -5.45 -20.53 8.91
C GLU A 79 -4.32 -20.51 9.94
N THR A 80 -3.11 -20.98 9.56
CA THR A 80 -1.95 -21.05 10.44
C THR A 80 -0.69 -20.54 9.76
N PHE A 81 0.32 -20.14 10.53
CA PHE A 81 1.61 -19.70 10.00
C PHE A 81 2.35 -20.83 9.28
N GLU A 82 2.20 -22.07 9.74
CA GLU A 82 2.88 -23.25 9.17
C GLU A 82 2.36 -23.59 7.77
N GLU A 83 1.11 -23.22 7.46
CA GLU A 83 0.54 -23.41 6.13
C GLU A 83 1.09 -22.42 5.11
N MET A 84 1.57 -21.26 5.57
CA MET A 84 1.99 -20.16 4.69
C MET A 84 3.38 -20.44 4.08
N THR A 85 3.61 -19.90 2.89
CA THR A 85 4.95 -19.84 2.33
C THR A 85 5.88 -19.05 3.27
N PRO A 86 7.08 -19.53 3.55
CA PRO A 86 8.07 -18.75 4.32
C PRO A 86 8.37 -17.38 3.71
N ALA A 87 8.16 -17.22 2.40
CA ALA A 87 8.31 -15.94 1.72
C ALA A 87 7.28 -14.87 2.18
N ALA A 88 6.23 -15.25 2.90
CA ALA A 88 5.28 -14.29 3.46
C ALA A 88 5.85 -13.50 4.64
N SER A 89 6.77 -14.10 5.43
CA SER A 89 7.23 -13.55 6.71
C SER A 89 8.76 -13.60 6.92
N GLU A 90 9.54 -14.10 5.96
CA GLU A 90 10.98 -14.20 6.07
C GLU A 90 11.68 -13.55 4.87
N ALA A 91 12.66 -12.67 5.13
CA ALA A 91 13.37 -11.94 4.08
C ALA A 91 14.11 -12.86 3.09
N GLY A 92 14.85 -13.84 3.57
CA GLY A 92 15.63 -14.75 2.72
C GLY A 92 14.76 -15.54 1.73
N PRO A 93 13.71 -16.26 2.16
CA PRO A 93 12.74 -16.89 1.27
C PRO A 93 12.05 -15.90 0.32
N ARG A 94 11.69 -14.71 0.78
CA ARG A 94 11.07 -13.67 -0.07
C ARG A 94 12.00 -13.26 -1.21
N LEU A 95 13.27 -13.02 -0.93
CA LEU A 95 14.25 -12.66 -1.95
C LEU A 95 14.41 -13.76 -3.01
N ARG A 96 14.38 -15.03 -2.63
CA ARG A 96 14.41 -16.14 -3.61
C ARG A 96 13.17 -16.15 -4.50
N VAL A 97 11.99 -15.99 -3.92
CA VAL A 97 10.75 -15.88 -4.71
C VAL A 97 10.77 -14.68 -5.65
N MET A 98 11.29 -13.53 -5.20
CA MET A 98 11.46 -12.36 -6.07
C MET A 98 12.40 -12.67 -7.25
N ASP A 99 13.52 -13.36 -7.00
CA ASP A 99 14.45 -13.75 -8.07
C ASP A 99 13.78 -14.71 -9.08
N GLU A 100 13.04 -15.70 -8.60
CA GLU A 100 12.27 -16.64 -9.44
C GLU A 100 11.19 -15.94 -10.28
N LEU A 101 10.55 -14.92 -9.74
CA LEU A 101 9.50 -14.14 -10.40
C LEU A 101 10.06 -12.98 -11.26
N GLY A 102 11.37 -12.75 -11.26
CA GLY A 102 12.02 -11.66 -11.99
C GLY A 102 11.70 -10.26 -11.42
N ILE A 103 11.45 -10.17 -10.10
CA ILE A 103 11.16 -8.93 -9.38
C ILE A 103 12.43 -8.40 -8.74
N ARG A 104 12.82 -7.19 -9.08
CA ARG A 104 14.05 -6.57 -8.58
C ARG A 104 13.88 -5.98 -7.18
N LEU A 105 12.75 -5.31 -6.93
CA LEU A 105 12.47 -4.60 -5.70
C LEU A 105 10.96 -4.63 -5.42
N GLN A 106 10.59 -4.67 -4.15
CA GLN A 106 9.20 -4.59 -3.70
C GLN A 106 9.00 -3.47 -2.68
N ILE A 107 7.94 -2.69 -2.87
CA ILE A 107 7.36 -1.82 -1.85
C ILE A 107 6.42 -2.68 -1.00
N VAL A 108 6.54 -2.58 0.32
CA VAL A 108 5.88 -3.51 1.25
C VAL A 108 4.97 -2.76 2.21
N TYR A 109 3.71 -3.20 2.29
CA TYR A 109 2.68 -2.60 3.15
C TYR A 109 2.40 -3.45 4.40
N PRO A 110 1.89 -2.83 5.49
CA PRO A 110 1.54 -3.52 6.72
C PRO A 110 0.30 -4.39 6.55
N ASN A 111 0.12 -5.36 7.46
CA ASN A 111 -1.06 -6.22 7.53
C ASN A 111 -1.82 -6.06 8.85
N ILE A 112 -1.18 -6.45 9.97
CA ILE A 112 -1.85 -6.74 11.25
C ILE A 112 -2.48 -5.52 11.89
N LEU A 113 -1.82 -4.37 11.80
CA LEU A 113 -2.36 -3.11 12.31
C LEU A 113 -3.32 -2.41 11.32
N GLY A 114 -3.60 -3.06 10.18
CA GLY A 114 -4.31 -2.47 9.04
C GLY A 114 -3.39 -1.61 8.17
N PHE A 115 -3.78 -1.41 6.92
CA PHE A 115 -2.93 -0.79 5.88
C PHE A 115 -2.53 0.66 6.15
N ALA A 116 -3.17 1.31 7.13
CA ALA A 116 -2.79 2.64 7.64
C ALA A 116 -2.88 2.73 9.17
N GLY A 117 -2.82 1.61 9.89
CA GLY A 117 -2.93 1.59 11.35
C GLY A 117 -4.34 1.72 11.89
N GLY A 118 -5.38 1.59 11.06
CA GLY A 118 -6.78 1.75 11.47
C GLY A 118 -7.24 0.68 12.48
N ALA A 119 -6.67 -0.52 12.42
CA ALA A 119 -7.08 -1.62 13.30
C ALA A 119 -6.87 -1.33 14.80
N ILE A 120 -5.92 -0.48 15.14
CA ILE A 120 -5.63 -0.12 16.54
C ILE A 120 -6.35 1.14 17.04
N MET A 121 -7.19 1.75 16.21
CA MET A 121 -7.92 2.96 16.63
C MET A 121 -8.90 2.73 17.79
N GLN A 122 -9.33 1.47 17.99
CA GLN A 122 -10.18 1.08 19.14
C GLN A 122 -9.38 0.85 20.44
N VAL A 123 -8.05 0.86 20.40
CA VAL A 123 -7.21 0.78 21.60
C VAL A 123 -7.27 2.13 22.33
N GLU A 124 -7.88 2.17 23.52
CA GLU A 124 -8.03 3.42 24.29
C GLU A 124 -6.70 3.94 24.84
N ASP A 125 -5.81 3.03 25.25
CA ASP A 125 -4.48 3.39 25.78
C ASP A 125 -3.59 3.98 24.66
N SER A 126 -3.36 5.29 24.75
CA SER A 126 -2.56 6.03 23.78
C SER A 126 -1.09 5.60 23.80
N ALA A 127 -0.54 5.19 24.94
CA ALA A 127 0.84 4.70 25.01
C ALA A 127 0.97 3.36 24.28
N LEU A 128 -0.02 2.47 24.42
CA LEU A 128 -0.06 1.21 23.69
C LEU A 128 -0.23 1.45 22.19
N ARG A 129 -1.14 2.34 21.76
CA ARG A 129 -1.30 2.68 20.33
C ARG A 129 0.01 3.18 19.71
N ASN A 130 0.66 4.13 20.40
CA ASN A 130 1.94 4.68 19.90
C ASN A 130 3.02 3.60 19.85
N PHE A 131 3.11 2.75 20.86
CA PHE A 131 4.03 1.63 20.88
C PHE A 131 3.78 0.67 19.70
N CYS A 132 2.53 0.35 19.38
CA CYS A 132 2.20 -0.53 18.26
C CYS A 132 2.80 -0.01 16.95
N VAL A 133 2.69 1.29 16.67
CA VAL A 133 3.23 1.92 15.45
C VAL A 133 4.75 1.99 15.48
N THR A 134 5.35 2.49 16.57
CA THR A 134 6.81 2.65 16.63
C THR A 134 7.53 1.31 16.55
N ALA A 135 7.03 0.28 17.26
CA ALA A 135 7.61 -1.07 17.24
C ALA A 135 7.44 -1.74 15.85
N TYR A 136 6.32 -1.48 15.16
CA TYR A 136 6.16 -1.91 13.76
C TYR A 136 7.25 -1.27 12.89
N ASN A 137 7.39 0.05 12.93
CA ASN A 137 8.37 0.77 12.11
C ASN A 137 9.82 0.32 12.38
N ASP A 138 10.17 0.05 13.64
CA ASP A 138 11.48 -0.51 13.99
C ASP A 138 11.67 -1.90 13.36
N GLY A 139 10.66 -2.78 13.47
CA GLY A 139 10.72 -4.14 12.93
C GLY A 139 10.84 -4.18 11.41
N ILE A 140 10.12 -3.31 10.70
CA ILE A 140 10.20 -3.27 9.23
C ILE A 140 11.50 -2.61 8.74
N ALA A 141 12.12 -1.73 9.52
CA ALA A 141 13.43 -1.20 9.21
C ALA A 141 14.51 -2.30 9.30
N GLU A 142 14.40 -3.20 10.27
CA GLU A 142 15.25 -4.39 10.36
C GLU A 142 15.05 -5.32 9.15
N LEU A 143 13.78 -5.55 8.73
CA LEU A 143 13.45 -6.29 7.51
C LEU A 143 14.09 -5.67 6.27
N GLN A 144 14.02 -4.35 6.12
CA GLN A 144 14.65 -3.62 5.02
C GLN A 144 16.17 -3.86 4.99
N ALA A 145 16.81 -3.82 6.15
CA ALA A 145 18.25 -4.05 6.28
C ALA A 145 18.62 -5.51 5.94
N GLU A 146 17.86 -6.49 6.46
CA GLU A 146 18.04 -7.91 6.18
C GLU A 146 17.87 -8.21 4.67
N ALA A 147 16.88 -7.60 4.05
CA ALA A 147 16.61 -7.70 2.61
C ALA A 147 17.58 -6.89 1.73
N LYS A 148 18.61 -6.27 2.32
CA LYS A 148 19.63 -5.45 1.61
C LYS A 148 19.01 -4.38 0.70
N GLY A 149 17.93 -3.76 1.15
CA GLY A 149 17.21 -2.71 0.43
C GLY A 149 16.40 -3.20 -0.77
N ARG A 150 16.15 -4.48 -0.93
CA ARG A 150 15.26 -5.00 -1.98
C ARG A 150 13.78 -5.06 -1.52
N LEU A 151 13.53 -5.02 -0.23
CA LEU A 151 12.21 -4.77 0.36
C LEU A 151 12.23 -3.35 0.93
N LEU A 152 11.28 -2.53 0.54
CA LEU A 152 11.12 -1.15 1.00
C LEU A 152 9.79 -1.00 1.72
N PRO A 153 9.73 -1.29 3.01
CA PRO A 153 8.51 -1.19 3.79
C PRO A 153 8.04 0.26 3.93
N GLN A 154 6.72 0.42 3.97
CA GLN A 154 6.08 1.71 4.16
C GLN A 154 5.78 1.93 5.65
N ALA A 155 6.16 3.08 6.16
CA ALA A 155 5.96 3.44 7.55
C ALA A 155 4.46 3.55 7.88
N LEU A 156 4.08 3.13 9.07
CA LEU A 156 2.83 3.55 9.72
C LEU A 156 3.07 4.86 10.48
N ILE A 157 2.05 5.71 10.54
CA ILE A 157 2.10 6.95 11.31
C ILE A 157 0.96 6.99 12.32
N PRO A 158 1.15 7.59 13.51
CA PRO A 158 0.10 7.76 14.50
C PRO A 158 -0.86 8.87 14.09
N PHE A 159 -1.70 8.63 13.06
CA PHE A 159 -2.56 9.62 12.43
C PHE A 159 -3.68 10.17 13.36
N TRP A 160 -3.82 9.66 14.57
CA TRP A 160 -4.71 10.20 15.59
C TRP A 160 -4.19 11.47 16.31
N ASP A 161 -2.93 11.83 16.10
CA ASP A 161 -2.33 13.09 16.56
C ASP A 161 -1.28 13.55 15.54
N VAL A 162 -1.53 14.66 14.87
CA VAL A 162 -0.65 15.17 13.80
C VAL A 162 0.77 15.46 14.29
N ARG A 163 0.96 15.85 15.57
CA ARG A 163 2.31 16.13 16.12
C ARG A 163 3.11 14.84 16.27
N LEU A 164 2.44 13.77 16.74
CA LEU A 164 3.07 12.45 16.82
C LEU A 164 3.33 11.89 15.41
N ALA A 165 2.40 12.10 14.48
CA ALA A 165 2.58 11.69 13.08
C ALA A 165 3.80 12.36 12.43
N VAL A 166 3.98 13.65 12.63
CA VAL A 166 5.14 14.43 12.14
C VAL A 166 6.45 13.91 12.76
N GLN A 167 6.46 13.69 14.08
CA GLN A 167 7.64 13.19 14.79
C GLN A 167 8.05 11.80 14.31
N GLU A 168 7.07 10.89 14.20
CA GLU A 168 7.33 9.52 13.76
C GLU A 168 7.73 9.46 12.29
N LEU A 169 7.08 10.24 11.41
CA LEU A 169 7.47 10.32 10.01
C LEU A 169 8.92 10.82 9.84
N ALA A 170 9.29 11.84 10.60
CA ALA A 170 10.66 12.35 10.62
C ALA A 170 11.65 11.26 11.09
N ARG A 171 11.34 10.56 12.18
CA ARG A 171 12.16 9.44 12.68
C ARG A 171 12.30 8.32 11.65
N CYS A 172 11.20 7.92 11.03
CA CYS A 172 11.20 6.88 9.99
C CYS A 172 12.13 7.23 8.83
N ARG A 173 12.14 8.49 8.38
CA ARG A 173 13.05 8.92 7.31
C ARG A 173 14.47 9.10 7.77
N ASP A 174 14.66 9.87 8.86
CA ASP A 174 15.97 10.39 9.25
C ASP A 174 16.82 9.31 9.96
N GLU A 175 16.19 8.42 10.75
CA GLU A 175 16.86 7.37 11.51
C GLU A 175 16.71 5.99 10.86
N LEU A 176 15.47 5.57 10.55
CA LEU A 176 15.16 4.24 10.04
C LEU A 176 15.35 4.10 8.52
N LYS A 177 15.54 5.19 7.79
CA LYS A 177 15.77 5.22 6.33
C LYS A 177 14.62 4.65 5.49
N LEU A 178 13.40 4.70 6.00
CA LEU A 178 12.22 4.30 5.24
C LEU A 178 11.95 5.30 4.11
N SER A 179 11.39 4.81 3.00
CA SER A 179 11.28 5.57 1.74
C SER A 179 9.89 6.12 1.43
N GLY A 180 8.91 5.85 2.29
CA GLY A 180 7.53 6.33 2.16
C GLY A 180 6.70 5.91 3.37
N PHE A 181 5.46 6.31 3.37
CA PHE A 181 4.50 5.94 4.42
C PHE A 181 3.11 5.72 3.85
N THR A 182 2.30 4.97 4.58
CA THR A 182 0.90 4.76 4.26
C THR A 182 0.01 5.61 5.16
N MET A 183 -1.08 6.14 4.59
CA MET A 183 -2.06 6.98 5.27
C MET A 183 -3.46 6.51 4.92
N THR A 184 -4.40 6.68 5.85
CA THR A 184 -5.82 6.46 5.55
C THR A 184 -6.33 7.54 4.57
N ASP A 185 -7.10 7.12 3.58
CA ASP A 185 -7.79 8.02 2.64
C ASP A 185 -8.99 8.74 3.28
N SER A 186 -9.40 8.31 4.47
CA SER A 186 -10.60 8.77 5.17
C SER A 186 -10.37 8.91 6.68
N PRO A 187 -9.50 9.86 7.13
CA PRO A 187 -9.26 10.06 8.56
C PRO A 187 -10.54 10.36 9.35
N GLU A 188 -11.55 10.96 8.71
CA GLU A 188 -12.85 11.26 9.31
C GLU A 188 -13.63 10.00 9.72
N ALA A 189 -13.41 8.86 9.09
CA ALA A 189 -13.99 7.59 9.52
C ALA A 189 -13.49 7.14 10.91
N TRP A 190 -12.37 7.70 11.35
CA TRP A 190 -11.73 7.45 12.63
C TRP A 190 -11.83 8.64 13.60
N GLY A 191 -12.74 9.59 13.31
CA GLY A 191 -12.98 10.77 14.16
C GLY A 191 -11.91 11.86 14.06
N GLN A 192 -11.07 11.81 13.03
CA GLN A 192 -10.06 12.83 12.75
C GLN A 192 -10.56 13.86 11.73
N PRO A 193 -9.94 15.04 11.61
CA PRO A 193 -10.25 15.98 10.54
C PRO A 193 -10.11 15.34 9.15
N SER A 194 -10.95 15.77 8.20
CA SER A 194 -10.88 15.30 6.81
C SER A 194 -9.48 15.53 6.21
N LEU A 195 -9.12 14.70 5.25
CA LEU A 195 -7.78 14.66 4.64
C LEU A 195 -7.28 16.02 4.12
N ASN A 196 -8.20 16.87 3.67
CA ASN A 196 -7.93 18.20 3.13
C ASN A 196 -7.84 19.32 4.19
N ASP A 197 -8.14 19.03 5.46
CA ASP A 197 -8.07 20.02 6.54
C ASP A 197 -6.63 20.48 6.78
N ALA A 198 -6.45 21.78 7.07
CA ALA A 198 -5.16 22.37 7.38
C ALA A 198 -4.49 21.77 8.64
N TYR A 199 -5.24 21.05 9.46
CA TYR A 199 -4.71 20.25 10.56
C TYR A 199 -3.56 19.34 10.11
N TRP A 200 -3.64 18.80 8.88
CA TRP A 200 -2.63 17.90 8.32
C TRP A 200 -1.46 18.60 7.63
N ASP A 201 -1.50 19.94 7.43
CA ASP A 201 -0.46 20.67 6.73
C ASP A 201 0.96 20.44 7.29
N PRO A 202 1.19 20.32 8.63
CA PRO A 202 2.51 19.98 9.16
C PRO A 202 3.00 18.60 8.71
N LEU A 203 2.12 17.62 8.57
CA LEU A 203 2.45 16.28 8.07
C LEU A 203 2.82 16.32 6.58
N TRP A 204 2.03 17.01 5.78
CA TRP A 204 2.29 17.17 4.34
C TRP A 204 3.58 17.95 4.07
N ALA A 205 3.85 19.00 4.83
CA ALA A 205 5.11 19.74 4.76
C ALA A 205 6.31 18.83 5.08
N THR A 206 6.23 18.07 6.17
CA THR A 206 7.28 17.13 6.57
C THR A 206 7.55 16.06 5.51
N ALA A 207 6.49 15.49 4.93
CA ALA A 207 6.60 14.50 3.86
C ALA A 207 7.23 15.12 2.60
N GLN A 208 6.78 16.32 2.19
CA GLN A 208 7.32 17.02 1.03
C GLN A 208 8.80 17.38 1.21
N GLU A 209 9.19 17.94 2.36
CA GLU A 209 10.56 18.32 2.66
C GLU A 209 11.53 17.13 2.63
N ARG A 210 11.06 15.96 3.03
CA ARG A 210 11.83 14.71 3.05
C ARG A 210 11.71 13.87 1.78
N GLY A 211 10.91 14.31 0.82
CA GLY A 211 10.66 13.59 -0.43
C GLY A 211 9.95 12.26 -0.22
N LEU A 212 9.11 12.14 0.80
CA LEU A 212 8.38 10.90 1.10
C LEU A 212 7.03 10.89 0.37
N PRO A 213 6.74 9.91 -0.49
CA PRO A 213 5.42 9.76 -1.07
C PRO A 213 4.39 9.35 -0.02
N VAL A 214 3.16 9.82 -0.21
CA VAL A 214 1.99 9.40 0.57
C VAL A 214 1.31 8.27 -0.18
N ASN A 215 1.21 7.10 0.43
CA ASN A 215 0.56 5.95 -0.19
C ASN A 215 -0.83 5.77 0.41
N PHE A 216 -1.84 5.74 -0.46
CA PHE A 216 -3.21 5.40 -0.13
C PHE A 216 -3.50 3.99 -0.64
N HIS A 217 -3.37 3.03 0.27
CA HIS A 217 -3.71 1.64 0.00
C HIS A 217 -5.22 1.44 0.17
N ILE A 218 -5.87 0.67 -0.72
CA ILE A 218 -7.30 0.37 -0.55
C ILE A 218 -7.59 -0.23 0.82
N GLY A 219 -8.81 -0.06 1.31
CA GLY A 219 -9.21 -0.58 2.61
C GLY A 219 -8.67 0.19 3.82
N SER A 220 -7.85 1.23 3.63
CA SER A 220 -7.30 2.05 4.72
C SER A 220 -8.33 2.97 5.37
N GLY A 221 -9.40 3.35 4.67
CA GLY A 221 -10.47 4.23 5.15
C GLY A 221 -11.63 3.52 5.84
N GLY A 222 -11.53 2.20 6.03
CA GLY A 222 -12.60 1.39 6.62
C GLY A 222 -13.61 0.89 5.58
N LEU A 223 -14.34 -0.16 5.97
CA LEU A 223 -15.26 -0.93 5.10
C LEU A 223 -16.73 -0.58 5.33
N GLY A 224 -17.02 0.54 5.98
CA GLY A 224 -18.39 0.91 6.36
C GLY A 224 -19.36 0.98 5.17
N GLY A 225 -20.45 0.19 5.24
CA GLY A 225 -21.52 0.21 4.25
C GLY A 225 -21.28 -0.54 2.94
N ILE A 226 -20.17 -1.26 2.81
CA ILE A 226 -19.79 -1.98 1.57
C ILE A 226 -20.26 -3.44 1.56
N VAL A 227 -20.65 -4.00 2.69
CA VAL A 227 -21.01 -5.43 2.79
C VAL A 227 -22.52 -5.62 2.67
N TRP A 228 -22.94 -6.44 1.71
CA TRP A 228 -24.33 -6.84 1.54
C TRP A 228 -24.62 -8.16 2.26
N GLY A 229 -25.73 -8.22 3.00
CA GLY A 229 -26.20 -9.46 3.61
C GLY A 229 -26.72 -10.48 2.61
N GLY A 230 -26.83 -11.76 3.02
CA GLY A 230 -27.44 -12.83 2.22
C GLY A 230 -26.53 -13.46 1.15
N MET A 231 -25.24 -13.12 1.12
CA MET A 231 -24.24 -13.75 0.27
C MET A 231 -23.46 -14.83 1.02
N ASP A 232 -23.10 -15.91 0.32
CA ASP A 232 -22.06 -16.82 0.82
C ASP A 232 -20.69 -16.12 0.88
N LEU A 233 -19.74 -16.72 1.60
CA LEU A 233 -18.43 -16.13 1.84
C LEU A 233 -17.71 -15.76 0.53
N THR A 234 -17.73 -16.64 -0.47
CA THR A 234 -16.98 -16.42 -1.73
C THR A 234 -17.54 -15.26 -2.54
N ARG A 235 -18.87 -15.14 -2.60
CA ARG A 235 -19.54 -14.00 -3.25
C ARG A 235 -19.31 -12.70 -2.48
N MET A 236 -19.36 -12.75 -1.16
CA MET A 236 -19.08 -11.60 -0.31
C MET A 236 -17.64 -11.11 -0.54
N LEU A 237 -16.65 -12.01 -0.57
CA LEU A 237 -15.25 -11.67 -0.83
C LEU A 237 -15.08 -11.04 -2.22
N ALA A 238 -15.65 -11.64 -3.25
CA ALA A 238 -15.57 -11.12 -4.62
C ALA A 238 -16.19 -9.73 -4.73
N SER A 239 -17.37 -9.53 -4.12
CA SER A 239 -18.06 -8.22 -4.12
C SER A 239 -17.26 -7.16 -3.37
N LEU A 240 -16.74 -7.52 -2.18
CA LEU A 240 -15.95 -6.62 -1.35
C LEU A 240 -14.66 -6.21 -2.08
N SER A 241 -13.89 -7.16 -2.61
CA SER A 241 -12.65 -6.85 -3.34
C SER A 241 -12.92 -5.96 -4.55
N THR A 242 -14.01 -6.20 -5.28
CA THR A 242 -14.37 -5.37 -6.44
C THR A 242 -14.69 -3.92 -6.05
N ILE A 243 -15.48 -3.73 -4.98
CA ILE A 243 -15.88 -2.36 -4.59
C ILE A 243 -14.75 -1.60 -3.89
N LEU A 244 -13.83 -2.30 -3.23
CA LEU A 244 -12.67 -1.69 -2.59
C LEU A 244 -11.81 -0.90 -3.57
N PHE A 245 -11.68 -1.35 -4.82
CA PHE A 245 -10.95 -0.61 -5.87
C PHE A 245 -11.50 0.80 -6.07
N MET A 246 -12.79 1.03 -5.77
CA MET A 246 -13.44 2.34 -5.89
C MET A 246 -13.15 3.30 -4.73
N ASN A 247 -12.59 2.83 -3.62
CA ASN A 247 -12.31 3.70 -2.48
C ASN A 247 -11.32 4.80 -2.84
N ASN A 248 -10.26 4.49 -3.58
CA ASN A 248 -9.29 5.48 -4.01
C ASN A 248 -9.87 6.53 -5.00
N MET A 249 -10.99 6.24 -5.66
CA MET A 249 -11.70 7.25 -6.46
C MET A 249 -12.12 8.45 -5.58
N ARG A 250 -12.69 8.20 -4.40
CA ARG A 250 -13.08 9.25 -3.45
C ARG A 250 -11.87 10.04 -2.96
N CYS A 251 -10.77 9.34 -2.66
CA CYS A 251 -9.52 9.96 -2.27
C CYS A 251 -8.99 10.92 -3.35
N LEU A 252 -8.92 10.47 -4.60
CA LEU A 252 -8.43 11.30 -5.71
C LEU A 252 -9.31 12.52 -5.96
N VAL A 253 -10.63 12.40 -5.86
CA VAL A 253 -11.56 13.56 -5.95
C VAL A 253 -11.24 14.57 -4.86
N ASN A 254 -11.06 14.14 -3.61
CA ASN A 254 -10.67 15.02 -2.52
C ASN A 254 -9.34 15.72 -2.82
N LEU A 255 -8.29 14.98 -3.18
CA LEU A 255 -6.99 15.56 -3.52
C LEU A 255 -7.09 16.65 -4.59
N ILE A 256 -7.84 16.39 -5.67
CA ILE A 256 -7.97 17.30 -6.81
C ILE A 256 -8.70 18.60 -6.42
N PHE A 257 -9.82 18.51 -5.69
CA PHE A 257 -10.66 19.68 -5.42
C PHE A 257 -10.35 20.42 -4.11
N SER A 258 -9.60 19.82 -3.20
CA SER A 258 -9.37 20.38 -1.86
C SER A 258 -8.35 21.51 -1.79
N GLY A 259 -7.59 21.76 -2.85
CA GLY A 259 -6.47 22.71 -2.83
C GLY A 259 -5.20 22.17 -2.15
N LEU A 260 -5.21 20.94 -1.65
CA LEU A 260 -4.05 20.30 -1.02
C LEU A 260 -2.88 20.20 -2.01
N LEU A 261 -3.16 19.82 -3.24
CA LEU A 261 -2.14 19.70 -4.30
C LEU A 261 -1.47 21.06 -4.63
N ASP A 262 -2.17 22.16 -4.44
CA ASP A 262 -1.63 23.51 -4.61
C ASP A 262 -0.79 23.99 -3.42
N ARG A 263 -1.14 23.55 -2.21
CA ARG A 263 -0.35 23.85 -1.01
C ARG A 263 0.98 23.08 -0.99
N PHE A 264 0.96 21.83 -1.51
CA PHE A 264 2.11 20.93 -1.51
C PHE A 264 2.42 20.41 -2.93
N PRO A 265 2.92 21.28 -3.82
CA PRO A 265 3.06 20.95 -5.25
C PRO A 265 4.19 19.95 -5.58
N ALA A 266 5.10 19.68 -4.65
CA ALA A 266 6.16 18.69 -4.81
C ALA A 266 5.90 17.38 -4.07
N LEU A 267 4.76 17.27 -3.34
CA LEU A 267 4.39 16.04 -2.63
C LEU A 267 3.73 15.06 -3.60
N ASN A 268 4.23 13.83 -3.65
CA ASN A 268 3.68 12.76 -4.47
C ASN A 268 2.67 11.92 -3.69
N PHE A 269 1.58 11.57 -4.36
CA PHE A 269 0.51 10.71 -3.85
C PHE A 269 0.40 9.46 -4.72
N VAL A 270 0.30 8.30 -4.09
CA VAL A 270 0.22 7.00 -4.79
C VAL A 270 -1.09 6.32 -4.44
N SER A 271 -1.89 6.00 -5.46
CA SER A 271 -3.07 5.15 -5.36
C SER A 271 -2.65 3.71 -5.55
N VAL A 272 -2.76 2.91 -4.48
CA VAL A 272 -2.23 1.55 -4.39
C VAL A 272 -3.38 0.54 -4.38
N GLU A 273 -3.21 -0.58 -5.07
CA GLU A 273 -4.15 -1.70 -5.18
C GLU A 273 -5.55 -1.29 -5.66
N SER A 274 -5.66 -0.31 -6.55
CA SER A 274 -6.96 0.18 -7.01
C SER A 274 -7.17 0.08 -8.52
N GLY A 275 -6.15 -0.30 -9.27
CA GLY A 275 -6.19 -0.31 -10.73
C GLY A 275 -6.21 1.08 -11.35
N ILE A 276 -6.18 1.14 -12.68
CA ILE A 276 -6.13 2.39 -13.44
C ILE A 276 -7.31 2.59 -14.41
N GLY A 277 -8.09 1.56 -14.68
CA GLY A 277 -9.13 1.58 -15.72
C GLY A 277 -10.22 2.63 -15.49
N TRP A 278 -10.50 2.97 -14.25
CA TRP A 278 -11.51 3.96 -13.85
C TRP A 278 -10.98 5.41 -13.83
N ILE A 279 -9.67 5.62 -13.80
CA ILE A 279 -9.07 6.96 -13.66
C ILE A 279 -9.37 7.89 -14.84
N PRO A 280 -9.32 7.45 -16.12
CA PRO A 280 -9.70 8.32 -17.24
C PRO A 280 -11.13 8.87 -17.14
N PHE A 281 -12.07 8.04 -16.67
CA PHE A 281 -13.45 8.47 -16.41
C PHE A 281 -13.52 9.48 -15.26
N LEU A 282 -12.80 9.21 -14.16
CA LEU A 282 -12.75 10.12 -13.02
C LEU A 282 -12.25 11.50 -13.42
N LEU A 283 -11.13 11.56 -14.14
CA LEU A 283 -10.53 12.84 -14.55
C LEU A 283 -11.45 13.62 -15.50
N GLU A 284 -12.10 12.93 -16.43
CA GLU A 284 -13.12 13.53 -17.31
C GLU A 284 -14.31 14.09 -16.52
N ALA A 285 -14.81 13.31 -15.54
CA ALA A 285 -15.88 13.73 -14.65
C ALA A 285 -15.47 14.94 -13.78
N CYS A 286 -14.25 14.95 -13.26
CA CYS A 286 -13.71 16.08 -12.50
C CYS A 286 -13.60 17.35 -13.36
N GLU A 287 -13.14 17.23 -14.61
CA GLU A 287 -13.08 18.37 -15.55
C GLU A 287 -14.45 18.89 -15.87
N TYR A 288 -15.41 18.01 -16.18
CA TYR A 288 -16.80 18.39 -16.42
C TYR A 288 -17.40 19.12 -15.20
N GLN A 289 -17.26 18.57 -14.01
CA GLN A 289 -17.80 19.19 -12.79
C GLN A 289 -17.07 20.49 -12.41
N MET A 290 -15.80 20.61 -12.72
CA MET A 290 -15.05 21.85 -12.54
C MET A 290 -15.65 22.99 -13.40
N ASP A 291 -15.98 22.69 -14.65
CA ASP A 291 -16.57 23.67 -15.58
C ASP A 291 -18.05 24.00 -15.22
N GLU A 292 -18.86 22.99 -14.94
CA GLU A 292 -20.29 23.17 -14.56
C GLU A 292 -20.46 23.97 -13.26
N ASN A 293 -19.53 23.83 -12.30
CA ASN A 293 -19.63 24.53 -11.03
C ASN A 293 -18.71 25.76 -10.93
N ALA A 294 -18.10 26.16 -12.03
CA ALA A 294 -17.18 27.30 -12.12
C ALA A 294 -16.07 27.27 -11.03
N VAL A 295 -15.52 26.07 -10.76
CA VAL A 295 -14.49 25.90 -9.72
C VAL A 295 -13.17 26.45 -10.19
N ALA A 296 -12.59 27.39 -9.44
CA ALA A 296 -11.30 27.99 -9.75
C ALA A 296 -10.16 27.18 -9.10
N LEU A 297 -9.55 26.26 -9.86
CA LEU A 297 -8.31 25.59 -9.53
C LEU A 297 -7.15 26.20 -10.33
N LYS A 298 -5.90 26.06 -9.84
CA LYS A 298 -4.72 26.54 -10.58
C LYS A 298 -4.41 25.69 -11.81
N LEU A 299 -4.71 24.39 -11.75
CA LEU A 299 -4.48 23.42 -12.82
C LEU A 299 -5.79 22.67 -13.13
N ARG A 300 -5.87 22.07 -14.32
CA ARG A 300 -6.94 21.13 -14.66
C ARG A 300 -6.73 19.80 -13.91
N PRO A 301 -7.79 19.03 -13.64
CA PRO A 301 -7.68 17.72 -12.97
C PRO A 301 -6.63 16.79 -13.58
N ARG A 302 -6.52 16.71 -14.91
CA ARG A 302 -5.48 15.90 -15.59
C ARG A 302 -4.08 16.43 -15.35
N GLU A 303 -3.90 17.74 -15.23
CA GLU A 303 -2.59 18.34 -14.95
C GLU A 303 -2.14 18.08 -13.52
N TYR A 304 -3.08 18.10 -12.54
CA TYR A 304 -2.79 17.65 -11.17
C TYR A 304 -2.37 16.19 -11.12
N PHE A 305 -3.11 15.32 -11.81
CA PHE A 305 -2.75 13.90 -11.90
C PHE A 305 -1.35 13.74 -12.49
N ALA A 306 -1.09 14.33 -13.66
CA ALA A 306 0.19 14.22 -14.33
C ALA A 306 1.36 14.78 -13.51
N ARG A 307 1.12 15.78 -12.65
CA ARG A 307 2.17 16.41 -11.84
C ARG A 307 2.60 15.55 -10.65
N GLN A 308 1.64 14.96 -9.90
CA GLN A 308 1.97 14.41 -8.57
C GLN A 308 1.10 13.24 -8.09
N ILE A 309 0.18 12.72 -8.89
CA ILE A 309 -0.62 11.54 -8.53
C ILE A 309 -0.17 10.36 -9.37
N TYR A 310 0.14 9.25 -8.72
CA TYR A 310 0.56 8.00 -9.33
C TYR A 310 -0.45 6.91 -9.02
N ALA A 311 -0.55 5.91 -9.89
CA ALA A 311 -1.42 4.76 -9.69
C ALA A 311 -0.79 3.49 -10.25
N SER A 312 -1.21 2.35 -9.73
CA SER A 312 -0.72 1.05 -10.14
C SER A 312 -1.82 0.18 -10.72
N PHE A 313 -1.40 -0.81 -11.51
CA PHE A 313 -2.29 -1.85 -12.03
C PHE A 313 -1.65 -3.22 -11.92
N TRP A 314 -2.49 -4.30 -11.90
CA TRP A 314 -2.01 -5.68 -11.85
C TRP A 314 -2.91 -6.68 -12.59
N PHE A 315 -4.21 -6.71 -12.34
CA PHE A 315 -5.12 -7.71 -12.91
C PHE A 315 -5.70 -7.30 -14.26
N GLU A 316 -5.65 -6.02 -14.58
CA GLU A 316 -6.25 -5.45 -15.80
C GLU A 316 -5.52 -5.95 -17.04
N ARG A 317 -6.27 -6.36 -18.06
CA ARG A 317 -5.77 -6.92 -19.32
C ARG A 317 -6.36 -6.23 -20.53
N GLU A 318 -7.68 -6.00 -20.47
CA GLU A 318 -8.41 -5.35 -21.53
C GLU A 318 -8.16 -3.86 -21.49
N ASP A 319 -7.86 -3.26 -22.62
CA ASP A 319 -7.66 -1.81 -22.79
C ASP A 319 -6.59 -1.15 -21.90
N VAL A 320 -5.75 -1.93 -21.18
CA VAL A 320 -4.74 -1.33 -20.29
C VAL A 320 -3.77 -0.43 -21.04
N ALA A 321 -3.31 -0.85 -22.22
CA ALA A 321 -2.43 -0.03 -23.05
C ALA A 321 -3.11 1.28 -23.46
N ARG A 322 -4.36 1.22 -23.91
CA ARG A 322 -5.14 2.41 -24.27
C ARG A 322 -5.41 3.31 -23.05
N THR A 323 -5.67 2.72 -21.89
CA THR A 323 -5.81 3.47 -20.63
C THR A 323 -4.53 4.24 -20.30
N ILE A 324 -3.38 3.58 -20.43
CA ILE A 324 -2.06 4.18 -20.22
C ILE A 324 -1.78 5.30 -21.24
N GLU A 325 -2.14 5.12 -22.51
CA GLU A 325 -2.03 6.18 -23.53
C GLU A 325 -2.85 7.42 -23.15
N ARG A 326 -4.06 7.24 -22.59
CA ARG A 326 -4.93 8.35 -22.15
C ARG A 326 -4.42 9.04 -20.88
N LEU A 327 -3.82 8.32 -19.94
CA LEU A 327 -3.28 8.85 -18.69
C LEU A 327 -1.87 9.44 -18.86
N GLY A 328 -1.10 8.90 -19.78
CA GLY A 328 0.34 9.09 -19.90
C GLY A 328 1.12 8.07 -19.07
N ALA A 329 2.16 7.51 -19.68
CA ALA A 329 3.00 6.48 -19.02
C ALA A 329 3.83 7.02 -17.83
N GLY A 330 3.84 8.32 -17.59
CA GLY A 330 4.67 8.95 -16.55
C GLY A 330 4.17 8.75 -15.12
N ASN A 331 2.91 8.35 -14.93
CA ASN A 331 2.25 8.28 -13.63
C ASN A 331 1.65 6.90 -13.33
N VAL A 332 1.97 5.90 -14.16
CA VAL A 332 1.50 4.52 -14.00
C VAL A 332 2.66 3.64 -13.56
N MET A 333 2.38 2.74 -12.62
CA MET A 333 3.32 1.75 -12.08
C MET A 333 2.67 0.36 -12.10
N VAL A 334 3.42 -0.68 -11.75
CA VAL A 334 2.94 -2.06 -11.68
C VAL A 334 3.00 -2.59 -10.26
N GLU A 335 2.14 -3.55 -9.97
CA GLU A 335 2.08 -4.22 -8.67
C GLU A 335 1.74 -5.70 -8.83
N THR A 336 1.97 -6.48 -7.78
CA THR A 336 1.60 -7.91 -7.76
C THR A 336 0.68 -8.31 -6.62
N ASP A 337 0.63 -7.52 -5.55
CA ASP A 337 -0.12 -7.78 -4.32
C ASP A 337 0.27 -9.10 -3.62
N PHE A 338 1.52 -9.56 -3.79
CA PHE A 338 1.99 -10.80 -3.15
C PHE A 338 2.12 -10.61 -1.62
N PRO A 339 1.62 -11.53 -0.78
CA PRO A 339 0.96 -12.82 -1.06
C PRO A 339 -0.56 -12.82 -0.80
N HIS A 340 -1.23 -11.69 -1.00
CA HIS A 340 -2.65 -11.48 -0.72
C HIS A 340 -3.60 -12.27 -1.64
N PRO A 341 -4.93 -12.29 -1.36
CA PRO A 341 -5.92 -13.04 -2.14
C PRO A 341 -5.96 -12.68 -3.63
N THR A 342 -5.82 -11.40 -3.95
CA THR A 342 -5.93 -10.89 -5.33
C THR A 342 -4.62 -10.94 -6.12
N CYS A 343 -3.51 -11.37 -5.51
CA CYS A 343 -2.18 -11.34 -6.10
C CYS A 343 -2.06 -12.09 -7.45
N LEU A 344 -1.16 -11.61 -8.30
CA LEU A 344 -0.90 -12.20 -9.61
C LEU A 344 -0.14 -13.54 -9.59
N TYR A 345 0.21 -14.05 -8.43
CA TYR A 345 0.93 -15.31 -8.28
C TYR A 345 0.12 -16.51 -8.82
N PRO A 346 0.76 -17.51 -9.48
CA PRO A 346 2.12 -17.54 -9.97
C PRO A 346 2.27 -16.81 -11.31
N GLY A 347 3.49 -16.34 -11.61
CA GLY A 347 3.82 -15.78 -12.93
C GLY A 347 3.32 -14.33 -13.16
N PRO A 348 3.52 -13.39 -12.22
CA PRO A 348 3.11 -12.00 -12.38
C PRO A 348 3.80 -11.33 -13.55
N ARG A 349 5.09 -11.61 -13.75
CA ARG A 349 5.92 -10.98 -14.78
C ARG A 349 5.32 -11.14 -16.16
N LYS A 350 5.02 -12.37 -16.58
CA LYS A 350 4.45 -12.65 -17.90
C LYS A 350 3.13 -11.90 -18.12
N LYS A 351 2.28 -11.81 -17.08
CA LYS A 351 1.00 -11.11 -17.18
C LYS A 351 1.17 -9.61 -17.40
N LEU A 352 2.13 -9.00 -16.69
CA LEU A 352 2.46 -7.58 -16.83
C LEU A 352 3.12 -7.29 -18.18
N GLU A 353 4.04 -8.14 -18.63
CA GLU A 353 4.65 -8.03 -19.95
C GLU A 353 3.64 -8.09 -21.08
N ASP A 354 2.71 -9.05 -21.02
CA ASP A 354 1.63 -9.17 -22.03
C ASP A 354 0.73 -7.93 -22.07
N ALA A 355 0.38 -7.38 -20.91
CA ALA A 355 -0.40 -6.16 -20.82
C ALA A 355 0.33 -4.93 -21.39
N LEU A 356 1.65 -4.86 -21.23
CA LEU A 356 2.48 -3.73 -21.67
C LEU A 356 3.04 -3.90 -23.09
N ALA A 357 2.98 -5.11 -23.67
CA ALA A 357 3.57 -5.41 -24.99
C ALA A 357 3.14 -4.45 -26.12
N PRO A 358 1.89 -3.95 -26.17
CA PRO A 358 1.47 -3.00 -27.21
C PRO A 358 2.11 -1.62 -27.09
N LEU A 359 2.70 -1.26 -25.95
CA LEU A 359 3.23 0.07 -25.68
C LEU A 359 4.67 0.23 -26.22
N PRO A 360 5.08 1.47 -26.56
CA PRO A 360 6.48 1.75 -26.87
C PRO A 360 7.42 1.37 -25.74
N VAL A 361 8.63 0.89 -26.05
CA VAL A 361 9.67 0.46 -25.10
C VAL A 361 9.94 1.52 -24.01
N GLN A 362 9.93 2.80 -24.38
CA GLN A 362 10.11 3.88 -23.42
C GLN A 362 8.97 3.96 -22.38
N ALA A 363 7.74 3.68 -22.79
CA ALA A 363 6.60 3.60 -21.86
C ALA A 363 6.72 2.38 -20.96
N GLN A 364 7.08 1.22 -21.50
CA GLN A 364 7.33 0.01 -20.72
C GLN A 364 8.38 0.24 -19.61
N ARG A 365 9.50 0.86 -19.93
CA ARG A 365 10.55 1.22 -18.96
C ARG A 365 10.03 2.11 -17.83
N LYS A 366 9.30 3.17 -18.17
CA LYS A 366 8.70 4.07 -17.17
C LYS A 366 7.82 3.32 -16.20
N ILE A 367 6.94 2.47 -16.71
CA ILE A 367 5.92 1.76 -15.94
C ILE A 367 6.52 0.65 -15.08
N LEU A 368 7.47 -0.11 -15.62
CA LEU A 368 8.07 -1.25 -14.91
C LEU A 368 9.00 -0.81 -13.77
N TYR A 369 9.68 0.33 -13.88
CA TYR A 369 10.65 0.71 -12.83
C TYR A 369 10.99 2.21 -12.72
N GLU A 370 11.02 3.00 -13.82
CA GLU A 370 11.53 4.39 -13.76
C GLU A 370 10.61 5.30 -12.93
N ASN A 371 9.29 5.13 -13.03
CA ASN A 371 8.33 5.91 -12.24
C ASN A 371 8.45 5.59 -10.76
N ALA A 372 8.53 4.31 -10.40
CA ALA A 372 8.76 3.90 -9.01
C ALA A 372 10.10 4.43 -8.50
N ALA A 373 11.17 4.34 -9.31
CA ALA A 373 12.47 4.89 -8.94
C ALA A 373 12.42 6.39 -8.66
N ARG A 374 11.66 7.16 -9.46
CA ARG A 374 11.45 8.59 -9.22
C ARG A 374 10.66 8.87 -7.93
N VAL A 375 9.57 8.15 -7.72
CA VAL A 375 8.65 8.37 -6.57
C VAL A 375 9.31 8.01 -5.25
N TYR A 376 10.02 6.87 -5.22
CA TYR A 376 10.65 6.34 -4.00
C TYR A 376 12.14 6.63 -3.91
N HIS A 377 12.69 7.49 -4.80
CA HIS A 377 14.09 7.91 -4.85
C HIS A 377 15.08 6.74 -4.93
N LEU A 378 14.79 5.76 -5.79
CA LEU A 378 15.64 4.59 -5.98
C LEU A 378 16.79 4.91 -6.95
N ASP A 379 17.95 4.31 -6.71
CA ASP A 379 19.06 4.38 -7.63
C ASP A 379 18.82 3.50 -8.88
N LEU A 380 18.60 4.12 -10.03
CA LEU A 380 18.37 3.42 -11.30
C LEU A 380 19.53 2.51 -11.69
N ALA A 381 20.79 2.88 -11.35
CA ALA A 381 21.95 2.05 -11.68
C ALA A 381 21.94 0.73 -10.89
N SER A 382 21.50 0.77 -9.64
CA SER A 382 21.38 -0.43 -8.79
C SER A 382 20.24 -1.34 -9.22
N LEU A 383 19.19 -0.79 -9.84
CA LEU A 383 18.07 -1.60 -10.35
C LEU A 383 18.46 -2.40 -11.60
N GLN A 384 19.43 -1.94 -12.38
CA GLN A 384 19.86 -2.54 -13.65
C GLN A 384 20.96 -3.60 -13.50
N GLN A 385 21.53 -3.77 -12.31
CA GLN A 385 22.50 -4.81 -11.97
C GLN A 385 21.81 -6.13 -11.55
#